data_b45c783948b9d3b4be460e41849ff90e
#
_entry.id   b45c783948b9d3b4be460e41849ff90e
#
_cell.length_a   1.000
_cell.length_b   1.000
_cell.length_c   1.000
_cell.angle_alpha   90.00
_cell.angle_beta   90.00
_cell.angle_gamma   90.00
#
_symmetry.space_group_name_H-M   'P 1'
#
loop_
_entity.id
_entity.type
_entity.pdbx_description
1 polymer ?
#
loop_
_entity_poly.entity_id
_entity_poly.type
_entity_poly.pdbx_seq_one_letter_code
_entity_poly.pdbx_strand_id
1 'polypeptide(L)'
;YMGVVEMYRATGNPRYLELSKNLIDIRGMVENGTDDNQDRIPFRDQYSAMGHAVRANYLYAGVADVYAETGEQQLMKNLTSIWNDIVTRKMYVTGACGALYDGTSPDGTCYEPDSIQKVHQSYGRPYQLPNSTAHNETCANIGNMLFNWRMLEVTGDAKYADLVETCLYNSVLSGIS
;
A
#
# COMPACT_ATOMS: atom_id res chain seq x y z
N TYR A 1 5.69 8.11 -6.59
CA TYR A 1 5.20 7.49 -7.82
C TYR A 1 4.09 8.30 -8.46
N MET A 2 2.94 8.50 -7.79
CA MET A 2 1.80 9.26 -8.33
C MET A 2 2.21 10.59 -8.97
N GLY A 3 2.94 11.47 -8.26
CA GLY A 3 3.36 12.76 -8.80
C GLY A 3 4.25 12.67 -10.05
N VAL A 4 5.02 11.60 -10.22
CA VAL A 4 5.86 11.41 -11.42
C VAL A 4 5.00 10.98 -12.61
N VAL A 5 3.98 10.14 -12.38
CA VAL A 5 3.01 9.79 -13.43
C VAL A 5 2.17 11.01 -13.84
N GLU A 6 1.76 11.85 -12.87
CA GLU A 6 1.08 13.11 -13.19
C GLU A 6 1.96 14.07 -14.02
N MET A 7 3.28 14.10 -13.79
CA MET A 7 4.20 14.86 -14.66
C MET A 7 4.23 14.29 -16.08
N TYR A 8 4.14 12.97 -16.24
CA TYR A 8 3.98 12.36 -17.56
C TYR A 8 2.67 12.79 -18.22
N ARG A 9 1.54 12.69 -17.51
CA ARG A 9 0.22 13.06 -18.02
C ARG A 9 0.15 14.54 -18.43
N ALA A 10 0.73 15.42 -17.60
CA ALA A 10 0.71 16.86 -17.82
C ALA A 10 1.64 17.33 -18.96
N THR A 11 2.78 16.64 -19.18
CA THR A 11 3.82 17.11 -20.10
C THR A 11 3.95 16.28 -21.37
N GLY A 12 3.41 15.06 -21.38
CA GLY A 12 3.63 14.09 -22.46
C GLY A 12 5.09 13.57 -22.57
N ASN A 13 5.97 13.95 -21.61
CA ASN A 13 7.38 13.57 -21.67
C ASN A 13 7.57 12.12 -21.17
N PRO A 14 7.97 11.16 -22.04
CA PRO A 14 8.06 9.75 -21.68
C PRO A 14 9.10 9.43 -20.59
N ARG A 15 10.05 10.34 -20.35
CA ARG A 15 11.05 10.15 -19.28
C ARG A 15 10.42 10.05 -17.88
N TYR A 16 9.28 10.71 -17.66
CA TYR A 16 8.59 10.61 -16.38
C TYR A 16 7.94 9.24 -16.19
N LEU A 17 7.34 8.68 -17.23
CA LEU A 17 6.80 7.32 -17.16
C LEU A 17 7.91 6.28 -16.98
N GLU A 18 9.02 6.42 -17.71
CA GLU A 18 10.20 5.59 -17.54
C GLU A 18 10.75 5.67 -16.11
N LEU A 19 10.88 6.89 -15.57
CA LEU A 19 11.30 7.08 -14.17
C LEU A 19 10.36 6.38 -13.19
N SER A 20 9.04 6.48 -13.40
CA SER A 20 8.05 5.81 -12.53
C SER A 20 8.22 4.28 -12.56
N LYS A 21 8.46 3.70 -13.72
CA LYS A 21 8.75 2.26 -13.87
C LYS A 21 10.03 1.88 -13.15
N ASN A 22 11.10 2.63 -13.38
CA ASN A 22 12.40 2.39 -12.73
C ASN A 22 12.30 2.46 -11.19
N LEU A 23 11.51 3.39 -10.64
CA LEU A 23 11.25 3.48 -9.22
C LEU A 23 10.55 2.25 -8.64
N ILE A 24 9.74 1.53 -9.43
CA ILE A 24 9.17 0.23 -9.05
C ILE A 24 10.23 -0.87 -9.17
N ASP A 25 11.01 -0.85 -10.25
CA ASP A 25 11.98 -1.90 -10.60
C ASP A 25 13.15 -1.99 -9.60
N ILE A 26 13.59 -0.84 -9.04
CA ILE A 26 14.68 -0.83 -8.05
C ILE A 26 14.29 -1.47 -6.70
N ARG A 27 13.00 -1.72 -6.46
CA ARG A 27 12.56 -2.42 -5.26
C ARG A 27 12.98 -3.89 -5.33
N GLY A 28 13.57 -4.39 -4.27
CA GLY A 28 14.21 -5.70 -4.23
C GLY A 28 15.61 -5.75 -4.82
N MET A 29 16.14 -4.63 -5.31
CA MET A 29 17.54 -4.50 -5.71
C MET A 29 18.41 -3.85 -4.62
N VAL A 30 17.79 -3.43 -3.54
CA VAL A 30 18.46 -2.78 -2.41
C VAL A 30 19.15 -3.84 -1.55
N GLU A 31 20.45 -3.68 -1.32
CA GLU A 31 21.16 -4.53 -0.35
C GLU A 31 20.57 -4.30 1.04
N ASN A 32 20.17 -5.38 1.71
CA ASN A 32 19.49 -5.34 2.99
C ASN A 32 18.15 -4.57 2.97
N GLY A 33 17.40 -4.68 1.88
CA GLY A 33 16.04 -4.16 1.76
C GLY A 33 15.12 -4.69 2.87
N THR A 34 14.08 -3.92 3.21
CA THR A 34 13.23 -4.18 4.37
C THR A 34 11.76 -4.17 4.00
N ASP A 35 10.93 -4.84 4.82
CA ASP A 35 9.48 -4.71 4.69
C ASP A 35 8.99 -3.28 5.02
N ASP A 36 9.70 -2.56 5.88
CA ASP A 36 9.38 -1.17 6.24
C ASP A 36 9.25 -0.26 5.00
N ASN A 37 10.15 -0.43 4.06
CA ASN A 37 10.16 0.34 2.82
C ASN A 37 9.55 -0.40 1.62
N GLN A 38 9.02 -1.61 1.81
CA GLN A 38 8.52 -2.48 0.75
C GLN A 38 9.59 -2.76 -0.33
N ASP A 39 10.86 -2.88 0.06
CA ASP A 39 12.00 -3.06 -0.85
C ASP A 39 12.84 -4.31 -0.58
N ARG A 40 12.40 -5.19 0.33
CA ARG A 40 13.05 -6.48 0.59
C ARG A 40 12.96 -7.45 -0.60
N ILE A 41 11.85 -7.39 -1.32
CA ILE A 41 11.63 -8.21 -2.52
C ILE A 41 11.11 -7.33 -3.67
N PRO A 42 11.35 -7.72 -4.93
CA PRO A 42 10.82 -6.99 -6.09
C PRO A 42 9.31 -6.78 -5.99
N PHE A 43 8.81 -5.64 -6.42
CA PHE A 43 7.36 -5.36 -6.33
C PHE A 43 6.53 -6.42 -7.05
N ARG A 44 7.01 -6.94 -8.18
CA ARG A 44 6.30 -7.96 -8.97
C ARG A 44 6.19 -9.32 -8.26
N ASP A 45 6.95 -9.52 -7.17
CA ASP A 45 6.87 -10.70 -6.31
C ASP A 45 6.10 -10.42 -5.00
N GLN A 46 5.58 -9.20 -4.82
CA GLN A 46 4.78 -8.84 -3.66
C GLN A 46 3.29 -9.16 -3.90
N TYR A 47 2.69 -9.96 -3.02
CA TYR A 47 1.28 -10.37 -3.09
C TYR A 47 0.52 -10.10 -1.79
N SER A 48 1.16 -9.47 -0.82
CA SER A 48 0.62 -9.18 0.51
C SER A 48 1.04 -7.78 0.94
N ALA A 49 0.18 -7.07 1.64
CA ALA A 49 0.51 -5.78 2.22
C ALA A 49 1.50 -5.96 3.39
N MET A 50 2.57 -5.18 3.40
CA MET A 50 3.63 -5.30 4.40
C MET A 50 4.26 -3.96 4.74
N GLY A 51 4.90 -3.91 5.90
CA GLY A 51 5.71 -2.80 6.34
C GLY A 51 4.90 -1.55 6.67
N HIS A 52 5.55 -0.41 6.59
CA HIS A 52 4.96 0.88 6.95
C HIS A 52 3.74 1.19 6.07
N ALA A 53 2.56 1.25 6.69
CA ALA A 53 1.29 1.25 5.97
C ALA A 53 1.09 2.50 5.08
N VAL A 54 1.56 3.67 5.52
CA VAL A 54 1.49 4.88 4.71
C VAL A 54 2.29 4.70 3.42
N ARG A 55 3.58 4.33 3.54
CA ARG A 55 4.46 4.12 2.38
C ARG A 55 3.91 3.06 1.44
N ALA A 56 3.39 1.97 2.01
CA ALA A 56 2.79 0.86 1.26
C ALA A 56 1.61 1.34 0.41
N ASN A 57 0.62 2.00 1.02
CA ASN A 57 -0.59 2.42 0.33
C ASN A 57 -0.30 3.46 -0.76
N TYR A 58 0.60 4.40 -0.51
CA TYR A 58 1.02 5.37 -1.53
C TYR A 58 1.84 4.72 -2.66
N LEU A 59 2.62 3.67 -2.35
CA LEU A 59 3.24 2.85 -3.38
C LEU A 59 2.19 2.16 -4.25
N TYR A 60 1.21 1.48 -3.63
CA TYR A 60 0.17 0.74 -4.36
C TYR A 60 -0.67 1.66 -5.25
N ALA A 61 -1.04 2.84 -4.75
CA ALA A 61 -1.71 3.86 -5.55
C ALA A 61 -0.86 4.29 -6.76
N GLY A 62 0.44 4.53 -6.55
CA GLY A 62 1.35 4.91 -7.63
C GLY A 62 1.62 3.79 -8.63
N VAL A 63 1.63 2.53 -8.19
CA VAL A 63 1.72 1.37 -9.10
C VAL A 63 0.45 1.23 -9.94
N ALA A 64 -0.72 1.53 -9.37
CA ALA A 64 -1.97 1.55 -10.13
C ALA A 64 -1.95 2.64 -11.22
N ASP A 65 -1.37 3.82 -10.94
CA ASP A 65 -1.13 4.85 -11.95
C ASP A 65 -0.20 4.36 -13.07
N VAL A 66 0.89 3.68 -12.74
CA VAL A 66 1.80 3.09 -13.76
C VAL A 66 1.09 2.01 -14.57
N TYR A 67 0.26 1.17 -13.93
CA TYR A 67 -0.57 0.20 -14.64
C TYR A 67 -1.53 0.89 -15.63
N ALA A 68 -2.18 1.98 -15.23
CA ALA A 68 -3.09 2.72 -16.09
C ALA A 68 -2.42 3.20 -17.39
N GLU A 69 -1.14 3.60 -17.32
CA GLU A 69 -0.38 4.10 -18.47
C GLU A 69 0.29 2.98 -19.29
N THR A 70 0.55 1.80 -18.69
CA THR A 70 1.35 0.74 -19.34
C THR A 70 0.55 -0.49 -19.72
N GLY A 71 -0.54 -0.78 -19.01
CA GLY A 71 -1.31 -2.03 -19.15
C GLY A 71 -0.55 -3.28 -18.67
N GLU A 72 0.52 -3.14 -17.88
CA GLU A 72 1.34 -4.26 -17.43
C GLU A 72 0.55 -5.19 -16.50
N GLN A 73 0.10 -6.32 -17.00
CA GLN A 73 -0.80 -7.24 -16.30
C GLN A 73 -0.22 -7.82 -15.00
N GLN A 74 1.12 -7.92 -14.89
CA GLN A 74 1.75 -8.37 -13.66
C GLN A 74 1.49 -7.41 -12.51
N LEU A 75 1.55 -6.09 -12.75
CA LEU A 75 1.25 -5.08 -11.73
C LEU A 75 -0.20 -5.20 -11.24
N MET A 76 -1.16 -5.42 -12.14
CA MET A 76 -2.57 -5.61 -11.76
C MET A 76 -2.77 -6.88 -10.91
N LYS A 77 -2.09 -7.98 -11.22
CA LYS A 77 -2.13 -9.19 -10.40
C LYS A 77 -1.63 -8.92 -8.97
N ASN A 78 -0.50 -8.23 -8.85
CA ASN A 78 0.05 -7.85 -7.56
C ASN A 78 -0.91 -6.95 -6.78
N LEU A 79 -1.41 -5.88 -7.40
CA LEU A 79 -2.34 -4.93 -6.78
C LEU A 79 -3.63 -5.62 -6.31
N THR A 80 -4.20 -6.50 -7.13
CA THR A 80 -5.41 -7.25 -6.76
C THR A 80 -5.16 -8.17 -5.57
N SER A 81 -4.03 -8.87 -5.55
CA SER A 81 -3.66 -9.75 -4.43
C SER A 81 -3.43 -8.97 -3.14
N ILE A 82 -2.68 -7.86 -3.23
CA ILE A 82 -2.42 -6.96 -2.09
C ILE A 82 -3.73 -6.36 -1.57
N TRP A 83 -4.59 -5.90 -2.45
CA TRP A 83 -5.90 -5.36 -2.09
C TRP A 83 -6.74 -6.40 -1.34
N ASN A 84 -6.83 -7.62 -1.87
CA ASN A 84 -7.54 -8.72 -1.19
C ASN A 84 -6.95 -9.01 0.19
N ASP A 85 -5.63 -8.99 0.35
CA ASP A 85 -4.96 -9.19 1.63
C ASP A 85 -5.33 -8.10 2.64
N ILE A 86 -5.34 -6.83 2.21
CA ILE A 86 -5.74 -5.70 3.06
C ILE A 86 -7.19 -5.88 3.51
N VAL A 87 -8.11 -5.99 2.55
CA VAL A 87 -9.55 -5.93 2.82
C VAL A 87 -10.05 -7.12 3.63
N THR A 88 -9.49 -8.29 3.42
CA THR A 88 -9.99 -9.51 4.08
C THR A 88 -9.28 -9.82 5.38
N ARG A 89 -8.08 -9.29 5.62
CA ARG A 89 -7.22 -9.76 6.72
C ARG A 89 -6.47 -8.68 7.50
N LYS A 90 -6.36 -7.44 6.97
CA LYS A 90 -5.47 -6.41 7.53
C LYS A 90 -6.12 -5.03 7.66
N MET A 91 -7.43 -4.97 7.56
CA MET A 91 -8.22 -3.74 7.66
C MET A 91 -9.33 -3.93 8.70
N TYR A 92 -9.61 -2.88 9.47
CA TYR A 92 -10.74 -2.82 10.38
C TYR A 92 -12.05 -2.53 9.62
N VAL A 93 -13.17 -2.81 10.25
CA VAL A 93 -14.52 -2.55 9.68
C VAL A 93 -14.76 -1.07 9.32
N THR A 94 -13.96 -0.16 9.90
CA THR A 94 -13.98 1.28 9.63
C THR A 94 -13.19 1.66 8.36
N GLY A 95 -12.58 0.72 7.68
CA GLY A 95 -11.64 0.99 6.60
C GLY A 95 -10.23 1.36 7.08
N ALA A 96 -10.01 1.47 8.39
CA ALA A 96 -8.71 1.78 8.96
C ALA A 96 -7.71 0.63 8.78
N CYS A 97 -6.46 0.97 8.51
CA CYS A 97 -5.37 0.01 8.29
C CYS A 97 -4.07 0.49 8.97
N GLY A 98 -3.02 -0.35 8.94
CA GLY A 98 -1.79 -0.03 9.65
C GLY A 98 -1.96 -0.20 11.15
N ALA A 99 -2.39 -1.38 11.58
CA ALA A 99 -2.81 -1.66 12.96
C ALA A 99 -1.70 -1.56 14.00
N LEU A 100 -0.44 -1.81 13.61
CA LEU A 100 0.66 -1.94 14.55
C LEU A 100 1.47 -0.65 14.66
N TYR A 101 1.67 -0.21 15.90
CA TYR A 101 2.64 0.86 16.16
C TYR A 101 4.08 0.35 16.01
N ASP A 102 4.38 -0.80 16.61
CA ASP A 102 5.69 -1.48 16.55
C ASP A 102 5.60 -2.88 15.93
N GLY A 103 6.54 -3.19 15.06
CA GLY A 103 7.05 -4.52 14.85
C GLY A 103 6.25 -5.51 14.01
N THR A 104 6.68 -5.69 12.77
CA THR A 104 6.63 -6.99 12.09
C THR A 104 8.04 -7.49 11.86
N SER A 105 8.23 -8.82 11.81
CA SER A 105 9.49 -9.40 11.34
C SER A 105 9.78 -8.98 9.91
N PRO A 106 11.03 -9.00 9.45
CA PRO A 106 11.40 -8.59 8.10
C PRO A 106 10.62 -9.27 6.97
N ASP A 107 10.22 -10.52 7.17
CA ASP A 107 9.43 -11.32 6.21
C ASP A 107 7.94 -11.39 6.53
N GLY A 108 7.50 -10.73 7.62
CA GLY A 108 6.11 -10.77 8.08
C GLY A 108 5.65 -12.14 8.62
N THR A 109 6.51 -13.14 8.69
CA THR A 109 6.16 -14.52 9.05
C THR A 109 6.61 -14.93 10.44
N CYS A 110 7.71 -14.35 10.96
CA CYS A 110 8.29 -14.68 12.25
C CYS A 110 8.15 -13.52 13.24
N TYR A 111 7.77 -13.80 14.47
CA TYR A 111 7.61 -12.81 15.55
C TYR A 111 8.61 -13.10 16.68
N GLU A 112 9.87 -13.29 16.31
CA GLU A 112 10.96 -13.42 17.30
C GLU A 112 11.42 -12.02 17.70
N PRO A 113 11.45 -11.69 19.00
CA PRO A 113 11.81 -10.34 19.49
C PRO A 113 13.15 -9.83 18.97
N ASP A 114 14.12 -10.71 18.80
CA ASP A 114 15.46 -10.34 18.35
C ASP A 114 15.58 -10.18 16.83
N SER A 115 14.58 -10.64 16.08
CA SER A 115 14.50 -10.53 14.61
C SER A 115 13.49 -9.49 14.15
N ILE A 116 12.78 -8.84 15.09
CA ILE A 116 11.80 -7.82 14.77
C ILE A 116 12.53 -6.58 14.29
N GLN A 117 12.41 -6.27 13.01
CA GLN A 117 12.59 -4.89 12.58
C GLN A 117 11.52 -4.04 13.27
N LYS A 118 11.95 -3.00 13.96
CA LYS A 118 11.01 -1.98 14.46
C LYS A 118 10.46 -1.20 13.28
N VAL A 119 9.49 -1.78 12.61
CA VAL A 119 8.68 -1.11 11.61
C VAL A 119 7.56 -0.43 12.36
N HIS A 120 7.61 0.89 12.41
CA HIS A 120 6.54 1.68 12.99
C HIS A 120 5.35 1.78 12.04
N GLN A 121 4.14 1.89 12.58
CA GLN A 121 2.94 2.23 11.81
C GLN A 121 2.67 1.20 10.69
N SER A 122 2.79 -0.09 11.00
CA SER A 122 2.87 -1.13 9.99
C SER A 122 1.59 -1.95 9.84
N TYR A 123 1.48 -2.58 8.67
CA TYR A 123 0.65 -3.75 8.49
C TYR A 123 1.19 -4.90 9.35
N GLY A 124 0.30 -5.61 10.03
CA GLY A 124 0.60 -6.83 10.75
C GLY A 124 0.48 -8.09 9.89
N ARG A 125 0.58 -9.26 10.55
CA ARG A 125 0.21 -10.53 9.96
C ARG A 125 -1.30 -10.59 9.70
N PRO A 126 -1.77 -11.53 8.86
CA PRO A 126 -3.19 -11.76 8.70
C PRO A 126 -3.93 -11.83 10.05
N TYR A 127 -4.99 -11.04 10.18
CA TYR A 127 -5.84 -10.92 11.38
C TYR A 127 -5.15 -10.36 12.65
N GLN A 128 -3.96 -9.79 12.52
CA GLN A 128 -3.32 -9.08 13.63
C GLN A 128 -3.86 -7.65 13.71
N LEU A 129 -5.04 -7.53 14.28
CA LEU A 129 -5.83 -6.31 14.39
C LEU A 129 -6.18 -6.03 15.87
N PRO A 130 -5.21 -5.63 16.70
CA PRO A 130 -5.46 -5.33 18.12
C PRO A 130 -6.38 -4.12 18.25
N ASN A 131 -7.37 -4.17 19.16
CA ASN A 131 -8.27 -3.05 19.38
C ASN A 131 -7.69 -1.99 20.33
N SER A 132 -7.06 -2.44 21.42
CA SER A 132 -6.57 -1.52 22.48
C SER A 132 -5.27 -0.80 22.11
N THR A 133 -4.49 -1.33 21.18
CA THR A 133 -3.19 -0.80 20.74
C THR A 133 -3.17 -0.48 19.26
N ALA A 134 -4.34 -0.37 18.64
CA ALA A 134 -4.48 -0.05 17.23
C ALA A 134 -3.87 1.34 16.93
N HIS A 135 -2.90 1.40 16.03
CA HIS A 135 -2.32 2.68 15.61
C HIS A 135 -3.21 3.39 14.60
N ASN A 136 -3.52 2.75 13.48
CA ASN A 136 -4.48 3.22 12.46
C ASN A 136 -4.33 4.70 12.08
N GLU A 137 -3.10 5.10 11.74
CA GLU A 137 -2.79 6.48 11.39
C GLU A 137 -3.67 7.00 10.24
N THR A 138 -4.19 8.23 10.39
CA THR A 138 -5.00 8.88 9.34
C THR A 138 -4.30 8.94 8.00
N CYS A 139 -2.96 9.14 7.97
CA CYS A 139 -2.18 9.12 6.71
C CYS A 139 -2.26 7.76 6.00
N ALA A 140 -2.24 6.65 6.76
CA ALA A 140 -2.40 5.30 6.19
C ALA A 140 -3.79 5.10 5.60
N ASN A 141 -4.82 5.63 6.29
CA ASN A 141 -6.21 5.55 5.84
C ASN A 141 -6.46 6.39 4.59
N ILE A 142 -5.87 7.59 4.50
CA ILE A 142 -5.86 8.41 3.28
C ILE A 142 -5.16 7.66 2.14
N GLY A 143 -4.01 7.05 2.41
CA GLY A 143 -3.30 6.24 1.42
C GLY A 143 -4.13 5.06 0.92
N ASN A 144 -4.84 4.36 1.82
CA ASN A 144 -5.76 3.28 1.46
C ASN A 144 -6.93 3.78 0.59
N MET A 145 -7.51 4.92 0.96
CA MET A 145 -8.54 5.58 0.15
C MET A 145 -8.04 5.92 -1.25
N LEU A 146 -6.82 6.48 -1.38
CA LEU A 146 -6.20 6.80 -2.67
C LEU A 146 -5.91 5.54 -3.49
N PHE A 147 -5.45 4.45 -2.86
CA PHE A 147 -5.26 3.18 -3.55
C PHE A 147 -6.57 2.64 -4.12
N ASN A 148 -7.64 2.65 -3.33
CA ASN A 148 -8.97 2.23 -3.78
C ASN A 148 -9.49 3.14 -4.91
N TRP A 149 -9.28 4.46 -4.80
CA TRP A 149 -9.65 5.38 -5.87
C TRP A 149 -8.96 5.05 -7.19
N ARG A 150 -7.65 4.80 -7.18
CA ARG A 150 -6.90 4.39 -8.38
C ARG A 150 -7.37 3.05 -8.95
N MET A 151 -7.67 2.09 -8.08
CA MET A 151 -8.23 0.80 -8.50
C MET A 151 -9.62 0.96 -9.13
N LEU A 152 -10.45 1.86 -8.60
CA LEU A 152 -11.73 2.22 -9.22
C LEU A 152 -11.54 2.80 -10.62
N GLU A 153 -10.64 3.75 -10.78
CA GLU A 153 -10.36 4.39 -12.08
C GLU A 153 -9.90 3.39 -13.15
N VAL A 154 -9.11 2.39 -12.79
CA VAL A 154 -8.58 1.41 -13.76
C VAL A 154 -9.48 0.20 -14.00
N THR A 155 -10.43 -0.09 -13.10
CA THR A 155 -11.29 -1.28 -13.20
C THR A 155 -12.76 -0.99 -13.43
N GLY A 156 -13.26 0.17 -12.95
CA GLY A 156 -14.67 0.50 -12.90
C GLY A 156 -15.51 -0.33 -11.90
N ASP A 157 -14.87 -1.12 -11.02
CA ASP A 157 -15.57 -2.02 -10.10
C ASP A 157 -16.00 -1.28 -8.83
N ALA A 158 -17.30 -1.27 -8.55
CA ALA A 158 -17.92 -0.55 -7.44
C ALA A 158 -17.37 -0.91 -6.06
N LYS A 159 -16.85 -2.12 -5.85
CA LYS A 159 -16.25 -2.53 -4.57
C LYS A 159 -15.14 -1.59 -4.08
N TYR A 160 -14.41 -0.97 -5.01
CA TYR A 160 -13.39 0.03 -4.65
C TYR A 160 -14.03 1.35 -4.23
N ALA A 161 -15.13 1.76 -4.87
CA ALA A 161 -15.90 2.94 -4.45
C ALA A 161 -16.47 2.78 -3.04
N ASP A 162 -17.00 1.60 -2.71
CA ASP A 162 -17.51 1.27 -1.38
C ASP A 162 -16.44 1.45 -0.30
N LEU A 163 -15.19 1.07 -0.61
CA LEU A 163 -14.09 1.24 0.33
C LEU A 163 -13.59 2.69 0.41
N VAL A 164 -13.59 3.44 -0.69
CA VAL A 164 -13.33 4.89 -0.64
C VAL A 164 -14.30 5.56 0.30
N GLU A 165 -15.59 5.27 0.18
CA GLU A 165 -16.63 5.82 1.04
C GLU A 165 -16.44 5.38 2.51
N THR A 166 -16.21 4.10 2.75
CA THR A 166 -15.96 3.54 4.08
C THR A 166 -14.76 4.21 4.75
N CYS A 167 -13.63 4.34 4.07
CA CYS A 167 -12.43 5.00 4.60
C CYS A 167 -12.71 6.48 4.88
N LEU A 168 -13.33 7.18 3.93
CA LEU A 168 -13.58 8.62 4.03
C LEU A 168 -14.42 8.94 5.26
N TYR A 169 -15.60 8.32 5.39
CA TYR A 169 -16.56 8.68 6.44
C TYR A 169 -16.19 8.15 7.83
N ASN A 170 -15.42 7.08 7.93
CA ASN A 170 -15.13 6.47 9.23
C ASN A 170 -13.70 6.70 9.71
N SER A 171 -12.68 6.51 8.87
CA SER A 171 -11.29 6.52 9.34
C SER A 171 -10.50 7.76 8.91
N VAL A 172 -10.95 8.51 7.91
CA VAL A 172 -10.29 9.75 7.47
C VAL A 172 -10.92 10.95 8.18
N LEU A 173 -12.24 11.14 8.06
CA LEU A 173 -12.92 12.30 8.67
C LEU A 173 -12.89 12.27 10.21
N SER A 174 -12.81 11.10 10.82
CA SER A 174 -12.63 10.99 12.28
C SER A 174 -11.30 11.55 12.79
N GLY A 175 -10.32 11.75 11.90
CA GLY A 175 -9.05 12.40 12.23
C GLY A 175 -9.10 13.94 12.22
N ILE A 176 -10.26 14.54 11.93
CA ILE A 176 -10.47 15.99 11.92
C ILE A 176 -11.22 16.36 13.19
N SER A 177 -10.62 17.19 14.04
CA SER A 177 -11.19 17.70 15.29
C SER A 177 -11.87 19.06 15.06
#